data_7b36f567946a90feae9dc8ed8c38a930
#
_entry.id   7b36f567946a90feae9dc8ed8c38a930
#
_cell.length_a   1.000
_cell.length_b   1.000
_cell.length_c   1.000
_cell.angle_alpha   90.00
_cell.angle_beta   90.00
_cell.angle_gamma   90.00
#
_symmetry.space_group_name_H-M   'P 1'
#
loop_
_entity.id
_entity.type
_entity.pdbx_description
1 polymer ?
#
loop_
_entity_poly.entity_id
_entity_poly.type
_entity_poly.pdbx_seq_one_letter_code
_entity_poly.pdbx_strand_id
1 'polypeptide(L)'
;MQGYNLIVVFSPQGDSMLMCRRIKDPYKGLINFVGGKIEPGESGEHAAYRELREETGITDRDISLIHLMDFSYPLDPCYVEVYAGQLTLSTAVHGEENPLFWSRLDCDFFDMKQYAGEGNIGHIMEHVKLNRARIFSVSPMKGATT
;
A
#
# COMPACT_ATOMS: atom_id res chain seq x y z
N MET A 1 14.86 -12.53 11.18
CA MET A 1 13.46 -12.48 10.65
C MET A 1 13.41 -11.51 9.49
N GLN A 2 12.86 -11.95 8.37
CA GLN A 2 12.77 -11.10 7.18
C GLN A 2 11.63 -10.09 7.32
N GLY A 3 11.92 -8.83 7.08
CA GLY A 3 10.92 -7.76 7.03
C GLY A 3 10.48 -7.47 5.60
N TYR A 4 9.19 -7.17 5.45
CA TYR A 4 8.60 -6.75 4.19
C TYR A 4 7.82 -5.47 4.43
N ASN A 5 7.50 -4.75 3.36
CA ASN A 5 6.57 -3.63 3.44
C ASN A 5 5.44 -3.78 2.42
N LEU A 6 4.33 -3.13 2.74
CA LEU A 6 3.22 -2.91 1.83
C LEU A 6 2.88 -1.42 1.88
N ILE A 7 2.56 -0.85 0.74
CA ILE A 7 2.37 0.60 0.64
C ILE A 7 1.01 0.87 -0.01
N VAL A 8 0.17 1.59 0.73
CA VAL A 8 -1.16 1.98 0.28
C VAL A 8 -1.07 3.40 -0.27
N VAL A 9 -1.20 3.54 -1.58
CA VAL A 9 -1.08 4.82 -2.27
C VAL A 9 -2.46 5.25 -2.75
N PHE A 10 -2.93 6.39 -2.24
CA PHE A 10 -4.21 6.95 -2.68
C PHE A 10 -4.00 7.99 -3.76
N SER A 11 -4.95 8.08 -4.68
CA SER A 11 -4.99 9.11 -5.72
C SER A 11 -5.08 10.50 -5.08
N PRO A 12 -4.76 11.57 -5.83
CA PRO A 12 -4.86 12.93 -5.29
C PRO A 12 -6.27 13.28 -4.78
N GLN A 13 -7.31 12.69 -5.38
CA GLN A 13 -8.69 12.91 -4.95
C GLN A 13 -9.09 12.02 -3.78
N GLY A 14 -8.27 11.01 -3.46
CA GLY A 14 -8.57 10.08 -2.38
C GLY A 14 -9.66 9.07 -2.69
N ASP A 15 -10.02 8.90 -3.96
CA ASP A 15 -11.13 8.03 -4.38
C ASP A 15 -10.69 6.71 -5.02
N SER A 16 -9.37 6.51 -5.15
CA SER A 16 -8.82 5.25 -5.66
C SER A 16 -7.48 4.98 -5.01
N MET A 17 -7.05 3.73 -5.08
CA MET A 17 -5.74 3.35 -4.53
C MET A 17 -5.01 2.42 -5.47
N LEU A 18 -3.70 2.47 -5.40
CA LEU A 18 -2.82 1.72 -6.29
C LEU A 18 -2.65 0.29 -5.82
N MET A 19 -2.90 -0.66 -6.70
CA MET A 19 -2.72 -2.08 -6.42
C MET A 19 -2.00 -2.76 -7.56
N CYS A 20 -1.51 -3.96 -7.31
CA CYS A 20 -0.86 -4.77 -8.32
C CYS A 20 -1.47 -6.17 -8.35
N ARG A 21 -1.37 -6.83 -9.51
CA ARG A 21 -1.73 -8.23 -9.65
C ARG A 21 -0.44 -9.04 -9.70
N ARG A 22 -0.29 -9.97 -8.79
CA ARG A 22 0.93 -10.76 -8.69
C ARG A 22 1.05 -11.72 -9.87
N ILE A 23 2.24 -11.78 -10.46
CA ILE A 23 2.50 -12.70 -11.58
C ILE A 23 3.30 -13.93 -11.15
N LYS A 24 3.76 -13.97 -9.89
CA LYS A 24 4.53 -15.08 -9.34
C LYS A 24 3.98 -15.52 -7.98
N ASP A 25 4.26 -16.77 -7.62
CA ASP A 25 4.00 -17.25 -6.26
C ASP A 25 4.94 -16.57 -5.26
N PRO A 26 4.54 -16.39 -4.04
CA PRO A 26 3.22 -16.70 -3.49
C PRO A 26 2.14 -15.74 -4.02
N TYR A 27 0.88 -16.22 -3.98
CA TYR A 27 -0.29 -15.42 -4.35
C TYR A 27 -0.38 -15.05 -5.83
N LYS A 28 0.19 -15.88 -6.72
CA LYS A 28 0.09 -15.64 -8.16
C LYS A 28 -1.38 -15.44 -8.58
N GLY A 29 -1.62 -14.38 -9.32
CA GLY A 29 -2.96 -14.03 -9.81
C GLY A 29 -3.80 -13.23 -8.83
N LEU A 30 -3.35 -13.07 -7.59
CA LEU A 30 -4.08 -12.29 -6.60
C LEU A 30 -3.62 -10.84 -6.56
N ILE A 31 -4.48 -9.97 -6.05
CA ILE A 31 -4.25 -8.54 -5.94
C ILE A 31 -3.58 -8.23 -4.60
N ASN A 32 -2.58 -7.35 -4.61
CA ASN A 32 -1.88 -6.92 -3.42
C ASN A 32 -1.54 -5.44 -3.54
N PHE A 33 -1.08 -4.84 -2.45
CA PHE A 33 -0.43 -3.54 -2.50
C PHE A 33 0.99 -3.72 -3.03
N VAL A 34 1.58 -2.63 -3.53
CA VAL A 34 3.00 -2.64 -3.91
C VAL A 34 3.86 -2.69 -2.66
N GLY A 35 5.09 -3.16 -2.81
CA GLY A 35 6.04 -3.26 -1.71
C GLY A 35 7.09 -4.32 -1.99
N GLY A 36 7.92 -4.59 -1.01
CA GLY A 36 8.99 -5.56 -1.15
C GLY A 36 9.72 -5.83 0.15
N LYS A 37 10.97 -6.22 0.05
CA LYS A 37 11.79 -6.59 1.20
C LYS A 37 12.46 -5.37 1.82
N ILE A 38 12.54 -5.39 3.15
CA ILE A 38 13.35 -4.44 3.90
C ILE A 38 14.76 -5.02 3.94
N GLU A 39 15.74 -4.31 3.39
CA GLU A 39 17.10 -4.78 3.30
C GLU A 39 17.85 -4.61 4.62
N PRO A 40 18.86 -5.43 4.91
CA PRO A 40 19.67 -5.28 6.12
C PRO A 40 20.26 -3.87 6.23
N GLY A 41 20.15 -3.26 7.41
CA GLY A 41 20.70 -1.93 7.67
C GLY A 41 19.85 -0.78 7.19
N GLU A 42 18.73 -1.07 6.56
CA GLU A 42 17.82 -0.08 6.03
C GLU A 42 16.67 0.14 7.03
N SER A 43 16.26 1.39 7.26
CA SER A 43 15.07 1.63 8.07
C SER A 43 13.82 1.23 7.29
N GLY A 44 12.74 0.91 7.99
CA GLY A 44 11.49 0.54 7.34
C GLY A 44 10.96 1.66 6.46
N GLU A 45 11.03 2.90 6.93
CA GLU A 45 10.59 4.06 6.15
C GLU A 45 11.40 4.22 4.86
N HIS A 46 12.72 4.11 4.96
CA HIS A 46 13.58 4.21 3.79
C HIS A 46 13.26 3.10 2.78
N ALA A 47 13.06 1.88 3.28
CA ALA A 47 12.71 0.74 2.44
C ALA A 47 11.38 0.98 1.71
N ALA A 48 10.39 1.56 2.41
CA ALA A 48 9.09 1.83 1.82
C ALA A 48 9.21 2.81 0.63
N TYR A 49 9.92 3.92 0.82
CA TYR A 49 10.12 4.87 -0.29
C TYR A 49 10.94 4.25 -1.43
N ARG A 50 11.96 3.46 -1.10
CA ARG A 50 12.79 2.82 -2.12
C ARG A 50 11.96 1.82 -2.95
N GLU A 51 11.22 0.95 -2.29
CA GLU A 51 10.40 -0.05 -2.98
C GLU A 51 9.31 0.62 -3.82
N LEU A 52 8.70 1.68 -3.29
CA LEU A 52 7.67 2.41 -4.02
C LEU A 52 8.24 2.99 -5.32
N ARG A 53 9.42 3.59 -5.25
CA ARG A 53 10.08 4.14 -6.43
C ARG A 53 10.43 3.02 -7.42
N GLU A 54 11.00 1.92 -6.95
CA GLU A 54 11.40 0.81 -7.82
C GLU A 54 10.20 0.16 -8.49
N GLU A 55 9.11 -0.01 -7.75
CA GLU A 55 7.93 -0.71 -8.28
C GLU A 55 7.00 0.18 -9.11
N THR A 56 6.98 1.48 -8.87
CA THR A 56 5.96 2.35 -9.47
C THR A 56 6.51 3.64 -10.09
N GLY A 57 7.71 4.05 -9.72
CA GLY A 57 8.25 5.35 -10.12
C GLY A 57 7.84 6.51 -9.22
N ILE A 58 6.96 6.28 -8.25
CA ILE A 58 6.56 7.32 -7.30
C ILE A 58 7.69 7.59 -6.32
N THR A 59 7.96 8.88 -6.05
CA THR A 59 9.05 9.28 -5.16
C THR A 59 8.53 10.05 -3.94
N ASP A 60 9.44 10.37 -3.02
CA ASP A 60 9.12 11.14 -1.82
C ASP A 60 8.72 12.60 -2.13
N ARG A 61 8.89 13.04 -3.37
CA ARG A 61 8.37 14.34 -3.82
C ARG A 61 6.89 14.27 -4.17
N ASP A 62 6.40 13.07 -4.47
CA ASP A 62 5.02 12.87 -4.91
C ASP A 62 4.09 12.55 -3.76
N ILE A 63 4.62 12.00 -2.66
CA ILE A 63 3.82 11.44 -1.59
C ILE A 63 4.59 11.51 -0.26
N SER A 64 3.84 11.71 0.84
CA SER A 64 4.37 11.55 2.19
C SER A 64 3.73 10.32 2.80
N LEU A 65 4.55 9.37 3.23
CA LEU A 65 4.08 8.12 3.80
C LEU A 65 4.03 8.22 5.33
N ILE A 66 2.98 7.63 5.91
CA ILE A 66 2.92 7.39 7.34
C ILE A 66 3.03 5.89 7.59
N HIS A 67 3.62 5.52 8.72
CA HIS A 67 3.66 4.12 9.15
C HIS A 67 2.31 3.80 9.78
N LEU A 68 1.51 2.97 9.09
CA LEU A 68 0.13 2.74 9.46
C LEU A 68 -0.02 1.63 10.51
N MET A 69 0.60 0.49 10.27
CA MET A 69 0.48 -0.69 11.15
C MET A 69 1.56 -1.71 10.81
N ASP A 70 1.71 -2.70 11.67
CA ASP A 70 2.57 -3.86 11.44
C ASP A 70 1.79 -5.13 11.72
N PHE A 71 2.20 -6.21 11.07
CA PHE A 71 1.73 -7.53 11.45
C PHE A 71 2.83 -8.56 11.21
N SER A 72 2.70 -9.72 11.85
CA SER A 72 3.67 -10.80 11.70
C SER A 72 2.95 -12.12 11.51
N TYR A 73 3.64 -13.07 10.93
CA TYR A 73 3.12 -14.41 10.72
C TYR A 73 3.82 -15.35 11.68
N PRO A 74 3.09 -15.95 12.65
CA PRO A 74 3.75 -16.77 13.68
C PRO A 74 4.39 -18.04 13.14
N LEU A 75 3.86 -18.58 12.03
CA LEU A 75 4.36 -19.82 11.45
C LEU A 75 5.44 -19.61 10.40
N ASP A 76 5.57 -18.40 9.91
CA ASP A 76 6.58 -18.03 8.93
C ASP A 76 7.32 -16.83 9.50
N PRO A 77 8.62 -16.97 9.84
CA PRO A 77 9.32 -15.92 10.60
C PRO A 77 9.55 -14.67 9.75
N CYS A 78 8.51 -13.91 9.56
CA CYS A 78 8.57 -12.62 8.86
C CYS A 78 7.60 -11.63 9.50
N TYR A 79 7.84 -10.36 9.22
CA TYR A 79 6.93 -9.30 9.62
C TYR A 79 6.69 -8.37 8.42
N VAL A 80 5.59 -7.64 8.47
CA VAL A 80 5.21 -6.71 7.41
C VAL A 80 4.90 -5.35 8.05
N GLU A 81 5.56 -4.32 7.56
CA GLU A 81 5.25 -2.93 7.90
C GLU A 81 4.37 -2.35 6.80
N VAL A 82 3.30 -1.71 7.18
CA VAL A 82 2.36 -1.11 6.23
C VAL A 82 2.45 0.41 6.31
N TYR A 83 2.63 1.04 5.17
CA TYR A 83 2.71 2.48 5.02
C TYR A 83 1.58 2.96 4.14
N ALA A 84 1.15 4.21 4.33
CA ALA A 84 0.06 4.77 3.54
C ALA A 84 0.31 6.25 3.29
N GLY A 85 -0.17 6.74 2.15
CA GLY A 85 -0.10 8.14 1.81
C GLY A 85 -1.00 8.49 0.64
N GLN A 86 -1.16 9.78 0.41
CA GLN A 86 -1.96 10.31 -0.68
C GLN A 86 -1.05 11.10 -1.62
N LEU A 87 -1.16 10.81 -2.92
CA LEU A 87 -0.40 11.58 -3.92
C LEU A 87 -0.84 13.04 -3.89
N THR A 88 0.12 13.94 -4.05
CA THR A 88 -0.18 15.39 -4.13
C THR A 88 -0.74 15.75 -5.48
N LEU A 89 -0.22 15.14 -6.55
CA LEU A 89 -0.66 15.37 -7.93
C LEU A 89 -0.79 14.04 -8.65
N SER A 90 -1.55 14.03 -9.74
CA SER A 90 -1.59 12.87 -10.63
C SER A 90 -0.19 12.53 -11.11
N THR A 91 0.20 11.28 -10.93
CA THR A 91 1.54 10.79 -11.23
C THR A 91 1.42 9.56 -12.11
N ALA A 92 2.15 9.52 -13.21
CA ALA A 92 2.22 8.34 -14.05
C ALA A 92 2.96 7.23 -13.28
N VAL A 93 2.42 6.03 -13.31
CA VAL A 93 3.02 4.88 -12.61
C VAL A 93 3.42 3.82 -13.63
N HIS A 94 4.49 3.11 -13.32
CA HIS A 94 5.03 2.06 -14.18
C HIS A 94 5.24 0.80 -13.36
N GLY A 95 4.56 -0.30 -13.72
CA GLY A 95 4.80 -1.57 -13.08
C GLY A 95 6.08 -2.19 -13.60
N GLU A 96 7.05 -2.45 -12.72
CA GLU A 96 8.31 -3.08 -13.09
C GLU A 96 8.18 -4.60 -13.13
N GLU A 97 7.55 -5.16 -12.13
CA GLU A 97 7.43 -6.60 -11.98
C GLU A 97 5.99 -7.07 -12.17
N ASN A 98 5.06 -6.41 -11.49
CA ASN A 98 3.64 -6.77 -11.52
C ASN A 98 2.83 -5.67 -12.23
N PRO A 99 1.78 -6.04 -12.99
CA PRO A 99 0.87 -5.04 -13.54
C PRO A 99 0.22 -4.21 -12.43
N LEU A 100 0.17 -2.90 -12.62
CA LEU A 100 -0.42 -1.95 -11.68
C LEU A 100 -1.79 -1.49 -12.18
N PHE A 101 -2.68 -1.19 -11.24
CA PHE A 101 -3.97 -0.58 -11.57
C PHE A 101 -4.48 0.24 -10.39
N TRP A 102 -5.37 1.17 -10.67
CA TRP A 102 -6.05 1.98 -9.65
C TRP A 102 -7.36 1.31 -9.30
N SER A 103 -7.50 0.95 -8.03
CA SER A 103 -8.67 0.23 -7.54
C SER A 103 -9.68 1.18 -6.93
N ARG A 104 -10.95 0.84 -7.06
CA ARG A 104 -12.02 1.46 -6.29
C ARG A 104 -11.83 1.13 -4.81
N LEU A 105 -12.50 1.88 -3.95
CA LEU A 105 -12.40 1.69 -2.49
C LEU A 105 -13.60 0.95 -1.90
N ASP A 106 -14.57 0.59 -2.70
CA ASP A 106 -15.82 -0.05 -2.25
C ASP A 106 -15.86 -1.56 -2.51
N CYS A 107 -14.70 -2.19 -2.62
CA CYS A 107 -14.59 -3.63 -2.84
C CYS A 107 -14.58 -4.40 -1.50
N ASP A 108 -14.86 -5.69 -1.58
CA ASP A 108 -14.70 -6.57 -0.42
C ASP A 108 -13.24 -7.01 -0.31
N PHE A 109 -12.45 -6.25 0.43
CA PHE A 109 -11.01 -6.49 0.58
C PHE A 109 -10.68 -7.69 1.48
N PHE A 110 -11.69 -8.29 2.12
CA PHE A 110 -11.50 -9.53 2.88
C PHE A 110 -11.60 -10.77 2.00
N ASP A 111 -11.96 -10.63 0.73
CA ASP A 111 -12.13 -11.77 -0.18
C ASP A 111 -10.78 -12.41 -0.50
N MET A 112 -10.49 -13.53 0.12
CA MET A 112 -9.22 -14.26 -0.02
C MET A 112 -9.06 -14.89 -1.41
N LYS A 113 -10.11 -14.95 -2.20
CA LYS A 113 -10.03 -15.47 -3.58
C LYS A 113 -9.50 -14.42 -4.54
N GLN A 114 -9.58 -13.13 -4.18
CA GLN A 114 -9.12 -12.02 -5.01
C GLN A 114 -7.87 -11.36 -4.45
N TYR A 115 -7.74 -11.30 -3.11
CA TYR A 115 -6.68 -10.53 -2.46
C TYR A 115 -5.70 -11.42 -1.74
N ALA A 116 -4.40 -11.09 -1.86
CA ALA A 116 -3.32 -11.79 -1.19
C ALA A 116 -3.39 -11.56 0.33
N GLY A 117 -2.69 -12.41 1.10
CA GLY A 117 -2.46 -12.18 2.53
C GLY A 117 -3.54 -12.68 3.47
N GLU A 118 -4.39 -13.58 3.02
CA GLU A 118 -5.38 -14.28 3.87
C GLU A 118 -6.25 -13.31 4.69
N GLY A 119 -6.79 -12.29 4.02
CA GLY A 119 -7.67 -11.31 4.66
C GLY A 119 -6.96 -10.08 5.19
N ASN A 120 -5.64 -10.02 5.14
CA ASN A 120 -4.89 -8.87 5.67
C ASN A 120 -5.16 -7.58 4.90
N ILE A 121 -5.47 -7.65 3.60
CA ILE A 121 -5.83 -6.44 2.84
C ILE A 121 -7.07 -5.81 3.47
N GLY A 122 -8.07 -6.60 3.83
CA GLY A 122 -9.28 -6.10 4.50
C GLY A 122 -8.96 -5.44 5.84
N HIS A 123 -8.10 -6.04 6.65
CA HIS A 123 -7.68 -5.47 7.93
C HIS A 123 -6.93 -4.16 7.73
N ILE A 124 -6.06 -4.09 6.73
CA ILE A 124 -5.34 -2.87 6.40
C ILE A 124 -6.34 -1.75 6.07
N MET A 125 -7.35 -2.06 5.27
CA MET A 125 -8.36 -1.06 4.91
C MET A 125 -9.18 -0.58 6.11
N GLU A 126 -9.42 -1.44 7.10
CA GLU A 126 -10.06 -0.99 8.34
C GLU A 126 -9.17 -0.02 9.11
N HIS A 127 -7.86 -0.26 9.15
CA HIS A 127 -6.92 0.66 9.77
C HIS A 127 -6.80 1.97 9.00
N VAL A 128 -6.91 1.94 7.68
CA VAL A 128 -6.98 3.15 6.87
C VAL A 128 -8.15 4.02 7.31
N LYS A 129 -9.33 3.43 7.50
CA LYS A 129 -10.51 4.16 7.94
C LYS A 129 -10.30 4.82 9.29
N LEU A 130 -9.65 4.13 10.22
CA LEU A 130 -9.36 4.65 11.55
C LEU A 130 -8.31 5.77 11.54
N ASN A 131 -7.51 5.88 10.50
CA ASN A 131 -6.40 6.82 10.41
C ASN A 131 -6.56 7.83 9.27
N ARG A 132 -7.79 8.09 8.85
CA ARG A 132 -8.05 8.98 7.71
C ARG A 132 -7.40 10.36 7.86
N ALA A 133 -7.48 10.94 9.05
CA ALA A 133 -6.94 12.28 9.28
C ALA A 133 -5.41 12.32 9.15
N ARG A 134 -4.74 11.20 9.39
CA ARG A 134 -3.28 11.11 9.24
C ARG A 134 -2.85 10.86 7.81
N ILE A 135 -3.68 10.17 7.04
CA ILE A 135 -3.36 9.78 5.66
C ILE A 135 -3.71 10.90 4.69
N PHE A 136 -4.89 11.48 4.84
CA PHE A 136 -5.39 12.49 3.91
C PHE A 136 -5.14 13.88 4.49
N SER A 137 -4.26 14.61 3.85
CA SER A 137 -3.90 15.96 4.29
C SER A 137 -5.03 16.96 4.06
N VAL A 138 -5.90 16.68 3.12
CA VAL A 138 -7.07 17.51 2.81
C VAL A 138 -8.30 16.65 3.01
N SER A 139 -9.26 17.16 3.79
CA SER A 139 -10.50 16.42 3.99
C SER A 139 -11.19 16.20 2.66
N PRO A 140 -11.42 14.99 2.28
CA PRO A 140 -12.10 14.72 1.02
C PRO A 140 -13.54 15.13 1.04
N MET A 141 -13.92 15.71 1.92
CA MET A 141 -15.16 16.18 2.06
C MET A 141 -15.45 17.49 1.99
N LYS A 142 -14.69 17.78 1.98
CA LYS A 142 -14.85 18.55 2.25
C LYS A 142 -15.34 18.89 1.84
N GLY A 143 -15.21 18.77 1.73
CA GLY A 143 -15.64 19.15 1.67
C GLY A 143 -15.90 19.64 1.63
N ALA A 144 -15.64 19.77 1.92
CA ALA A 144 -15.94 20.13 2.32
C ALA A 144 -16.00 20.65 2.34
N THR A 145 -15.75 20.81 2.58
CA THR A 145 -15.83 21.21 3.00
C THR A 145 -16.15 21.43 3.16
N THR A 146 -16.16 21.57 3.21
CA THR A 146 -16.40 21.62 3.91
C THR A 146 -16.64 21.62 4.13
#